data_1bae5dba1a6dd1c1788d8d6694b4c7a4
#
_entry.id   1bae5dba1a6dd1c1788d8d6694b4c7a4
#
_cell.length_a   1.000
_cell.length_b   1.000
_cell.length_c   1.000
_cell.angle_alpha   90.00
_cell.angle_beta   90.00
_cell.angle_gamma   90.00
#
_symmetry.space_group_name_H-M   'P 1'
#
loop_
_entity.id
_entity.type
_entity.pdbx_description
1 polymer ?
#
loop_
_entity_poly.entity_id
_entity_poly.type
_entity_poly.pdbx_seq_one_letter_code
_entity_poly.pdbx_strand_id
1 'polypeptide(L)'
;MEKLVYRNPILQFDFSDPDAIRVGEDFFMIASSFNHAPGVPVLHSKNLVEWKIINYVFDELPFERFKKVQHGDGAWAPAIRYHNGIFYAVIPFPDEGIYVSETTDPFGKWSPLRCLIPGKGLIDPCPIWTNDKCYVAVGFAKSRIGFNSCIGLFEVSTDLTTVISDYKIIYDGHDNNPTIEGPKFNVRGDYYYILCPAGSVKGGWQVALRSKNIYGPYESKVILMQNGTKINGPHQGALIDLDDNDNWAFIHFQDMWAYGRIVHLEPVTWAQDWPLCGEVNDPLIAGAPVAMGHYPVDIKTGDSVQISDDFKTPYLSLMWQTPANKPEGMCKFGDGLVLNCIETKENPLHLVPQVLTTKVPALSFNISVDFVSYLKADGDETGFTMMGESYTYLCLKKEEETVYLCLFKGTYHTGEEVVYKEKTDETYFNFMIKCENEAIYDLKYTYYVNGKALPYTFYAKAGRWIGTTYGIYARGVKDGGFARFTNFNVDVIK
;
A
#
# COMPACT_ATOMS: atom_id res chain seq x y z
N MET A 1 -23.43 -1.65 -28.29
CA MET A 1 -23.32 -0.91 -27.04
C MET A 1 -21.97 -0.20 -27.04
N GLU A 2 -21.92 1.05 -26.59
CA GLU A 2 -20.66 1.78 -26.45
C GLU A 2 -19.85 1.10 -25.34
N LYS A 3 -18.60 0.71 -25.60
CA LYS A 3 -17.76 0.07 -24.60
C LYS A 3 -17.43 1.06 -23.48
N LEU A 4 -17.52 0.63 -22.21
CA LEU A 4 -17.12 1.43 -21.07
C LEU A 4 -15.64 1.79 -21.17
N VAL A 5 -15.30 3.01 -20.74
CA VAL A 5 -13.93 3.54 -20.75
C VAL A 5 -13.50 3.85 -19.33
N TYR A 6 -12.33 3.33 -18.91
CA TYR A 6 -11.65 3.71 -17.68
C TYR A 6 -10.56 4.75 -17.96
N ARG A 7 -10.13 5.42 -16.90
CA ARG A 7 -8.96 6.31 -16.89
C ARG A 7 -7.93 5.83 -15.89
N ASN A 8 -6.68 5.87 -16.27
CA ASN A 8 -5.56 5.64 -15.37
C ASN A 8 -5.16 6.93 -14.62
N PRO A 9 -4.75 6.82 -13.34
CA PRO A 9 -4.73 5.59 -12.53
C PRO A 9 -6.14 5.10 -12.18
N ILE A 10 -6.34 3.79 -12.13
CA ILE A 10 -7.60 3.18 -11.65
C ILE A 10 -7.77 3.34 -10.15
N LEU A 11 -6.66 3.43 -9.39
CA LEU A 11 -6.64 3.76 -7.97
C LEU A 11 -5.63 4.87 -7.73
N GLN A 12 -6.12 6.04 -7.31
CA GLN A 12 -5.27 7.20 -6.92
C GLN A 12 -4.70 7.02 -5.49
N PHE A 13 -4.81 5.85 -4.92
CA PHE A 13 -4.32 5.50 -3.58
C PHE A 13 -2.98 4.79 -3.65
N ASP A 14 -2.19 4.94 -2.59
CA ASP A 14 -0.94 4.21 -2.38
C ASP A 14 -1.19 2.72 -2.08
N PHE A 15 -1.36 1.91 -3.12
CA PHE A 15 -1.36 0.45 -3.04
C PHE A 15 -0.10 -0.09 -3.72
N SER A 16 1.01 0.00 -2.99
CA SER A 16 2.33 -0.41 -3.47
C SER A 16 2.39 -1.91 -3.79
N ASP A 17 3.11 -2.26 -4.86
CA ASP A 17 3.41 -3.63 -5.22
C ASP A 17 2.16 -4.52 -5.39
N PRO A 18 1.15 -4.08 -6.15
CA PRO A 18 -0.11 -4.80 -6.26
C PRO A 18 0.08 -6.16 -6.93
N ASP A 19 -0.51 -7.19 -6.35
CA ASP A 19 -0.66 -8.50 -6.97
C ASP A 19 -2.13 -8.89 -7.00
N ALA A 20 -2.64 -9.33 -8.15
CA ALA A 20 -4.05 -9.60 -8.33
C ALA A 20 -4.31 -10.89 -9.10
N ILE A 21 -5.44 -11.51 -8.80
CA ILE A 21 -5.91 -12.75 -9.45
C ILE A 21 -7.40 -12.67 -9.76
N ARG A 22 -7.85 -13.47 -10.72
CA ARG A 22 -9.26 -13.79 -10.96
C ARG A 22 -9.63 -15.11 -10.26
N VAL A 23 -10.79 -15.12 -9.60
CA VAL A 23 -11.41 -16.36 -9.10
C VAL A 23 -12.90 -16.33 -9.47
N GLY A 24 -13.28 -17.15 -10.44
CA GLY A 24 -14.62 -17.09 -11.02
C GLY A 24 -14.87 -15.74 -11.73
N GLU A 25 -15.88 -15.01 -11.26
CA GLU A 25 -16.23 -13.68 -11.77
C GLU A 25 -15.67 -12.53 -10.91
N ASP A 26 -14.86 -12.87 -9.93
CA ASP A 26 -14.31 -11.92 -8.96
C ASP A 26 -12.81 -11.71 -9.16
N PHE A 27 -12.37 -10.47 -8.90
CA PHE A 27 -10.95 -10.12 -8.88
C PHE A 27 -10.56 -9.76 -7.45
N PHE A 28 -9.43 -10.28 -7.02
CA PHE A 28 -8.85 -10.01 -5.70
C PHE A 28 -7.44 -9.46 -5.87
N MET A 29 -7.11 -8.42 -5.11
CA MET A 29 -5.80 -7.78 -5.10
C MET A 29 -5.29 -7.63 -3.67
N ILE A 30 -4.00 -7.83 -3.47
CA ILE A 30 -3.30 -7.48 -2.24
C ILE A 30 -2.13 -6.54 -2.54
N ALA A 31 -1.69 -5.79 -1.53
CA ALA A 31 -0.61 -4.81 -1.68
C ALA A 31 0.26 -4.76 -0.42
N SER A 32 1.45 -4.17 -0.55
CA SER A 32 2.35 -3.91 0.58
C SER A 32 1.68 -3.04 1.64
N SER A 33 1.98 -3.31 2.90
CA SER A 33 1.58 -2.46 4.02
C SER A 33 2.75 -1.96 4.85
N PHE A 34 3.93 -2.50 4.60
CA PHE A 34 5.15 -2.17 5.34
C PHE A 34 4.93 -2.30 6.86
N ASN A 35 5.22 -1.27 7.62
CA ASN A 35 5.05 -1.24 9.08
C ASN A 35 3.62 -0.89 9.55
N HIS A 36 2.65 -0.72 8.64
CA HIS A 36 1.28 -0.36 9.00
C HIS A 36 0.45 -1.59 9.38
N ALA A 37 -0.39 -1.43 10.41
CA ALA A 37 -1.34 -2.41 10.92
C ALA A 37 -2.77 -1.85 10.96
N PRO A 38 -3.81 -2.65 10.59
CA PRO A 38 -3.73 -4.01 10.07
C PRO A 38 -2.97 -4.07 8.76
N GLY A 39 -2.37 -5.23 8.42
CA GLY A 39 -1.42 -5.33 7.32
C GLY A 39 -1.87 -6.22 6.16
N VAL A 40 -1.32 -5.92 4.99
CA VAL A 40 -1.64 -6.51 3.68
C VAL A 40 -3.12 -6.38 3.35
N PRO A 41 -3.55 -5.20 2.84
CA PRO A 41 -4.94 -4.98 2.46
C PRO A 41 -5.37 -5.98 1.38
N VAL A 42 -6.57 -6.52 1.52
CA VAL A 42 -7.25 -7.35 0.55
C VAL A 42 -8.33 -6.52 -0.11
N LEU A 43 -8.23 -6.33 -1.41
CA LEU A 43 -9.18 -5.58 -2.21
C LEU A 43 -9.95 -6.52 -3.13
N HIS A 44 -11.19 -6.16 -3.42
CA HIS A 44 -12.10 -6.87 -4.29
C HIS A 44 -12.63 -5.96 -5.39
N SER A 45 -12.80 -6.52 -6.59
CA SER A 45 -13.41 -5.87 -7.74
C SER A 45 -14.20 -6.87 -8.58
N LYS A 46 -15.22 -6.37 -9.29
CA LYS A 46 -15.95 -7.12 -10.32
C LYS A 46 -15.47 -6.77 -11.74
N ASN A 47 -14.65 -5.73 -11.92
CA ASN A 47 -14.34 -5.19 -13.25
C ASN A 47 -12.90 -4.71 -13.42
N LEU A 48 -12.03 -4.91 -12.41
CA LEU A 48 -10.63 -4.47 -12.36
C LEU A 48 -10.42 -2.94 -12.31
N VAL A 49 -11.47 -2.14 -12.35
CA VAL A 49 -11.38 -0.67 -12.38
C VAL A 49 -11.79 -0.07 -11.04
N GLU A 50 -12.94 -0.47 -10.53
CA GLU A 50 -13.41 -0.07 -9.20
C GLU A 50 -13.08 -1.15 -8.17
N TRP A 51 -12.44 -0.73 -7.08
CA TRP A 51 -11.96 -1.60 -6.02
C TRP A 51 -12.40 -1.11 -4.64
N LYS A 52 -12.70 -2.04 -3.74
CA LYS A 52 -12.89 -1.76 -2.31
C LYS A 52 -11.97 -2.62 -1.46
N ILE A 53 -11.54 -2.09 -0.32
CA ILE A 53 -10.89 -2.89 0.72
C ILE A 53 -11.98 -3.74 1.38
N ILE A 54 -11.81 -5.05 1.38
CA ILE A 54 -12.75 -5.99 2.00
C ILE A 54 -12.21 -6.58 3.30
N ASN A 55 -10.88 -6.56 3.48
CA ASN A 55 -10.21 -7.16 4.63
C ASN A 55 -8.73 -6.77 4.68
N TYR A 56 -8.06 -7.29 5.69
CA TYR A 56 -6.60 -7.36 5.81
C TYR A 56 -6.19 -8.81 6.13
N VAL A 57 -5.00 -9.21 5.69
CA VAL A 57 -4.51 -10.57 5.94
C VAL A 57 -4.20 -10.81 7.41
N PHE A 58 -3.78 -9.77 8.14
CA PHE A 58 -3.52 -9.84 9.58
C PHE A 58 -3.83 -8.51 10.28
N ASP A 59 -4.25 -8.61 11.54
CA ASP A 59 -4.59 -7.42 12.35
C ASP A 59 -3.34 -6.76 12.95
N GLU A 60 -2.32 -7.54 13.27
CA GLU A 60 -1.08 -7.09 13.89
C GLU A 60 0.15 -7.69 13.20
N LEU A 61 1.21 -6.90 13.07
CA LEU A 61 2.52 -7.37 12.62
C LEU A 61 3.09 -8.36 13.66
N PRO A 62 3.65 -9.51 13.21
CA PRO A 62 3.90 -10.66 14.10
C PRO A 62 5.12 -10.52 15.01
N PHE A 63 5.89 -9.40 14.93
CA PHE A 63 7.15 -9.27 15.66
C PHE A 63 7.08 -8.15 16.71
N GLU A 64 7.64 -8.40 17.89
CA GLU A 64 7.63 -7.48 19.05
C GLU A 64 8.13 -6.07 18.73
N ARG A 65 9.09 -5.95 17.79
CA ARG A 65 9.62 -4.64 17.37
C ARG A 65 8.57 -3.72 16.77
N PHE A 66 7.47 -4.26 16.24
CA PHE A 66 6.37 -3.49 15.65
C PHE A 66 5.35 -2.96 16.68
N LYS A 67 5.60 -3.11 17.96
CA LYS A 67 5.00 -2.26 18.99
C LYS A 67 5.50 -0.81 18.91
N LYS A 68 6.59 -0.59 18.17
CA LYS A 68 7.16 0.72 17.83
C LYS A 68 7.15 0.91 16.32
N VAL A 69 7.08 2.16 15.89
CA VAL A 69 7.16 2.50 14.47
C VAL A 69 8.53 2.12 13.91
N GLN A 70 8.52 1.36 12.82
CA GLN A 70 9.70 0.87 12.10
C GLN A 70 9.57 1.29 10.62
N HIS A 71 9.82 2.56 10.33
CA HIS A 71 9.61 3.12 8.98
C HIS A 71 10.27 2.29 7.86
N GLY A 72 9.43 1.80 6.94
CA GLY A 72 9.84 1.04 5.76
C GLY A 72 10.18 -0.44 6.00
N ASP A 73 10.05 -0.95 7.22
CA ASP A 73 10.12 -2.38 7.52
C ASP A 73 8.74 -3.05 7.39
N GLY A 74 8.62 -4.30 7.77
CA GLY A 74 7.35 -5.03 7.86
C GLY A 74 7.00 -5.82 6.60
N ALA A 75 5.72 -5.81 6.23
CA ALA A 75 5.19 -6.62 5.12
C ALA A 75 5.40 -5.91 3.79
N TRP A 76 6.39 -6.40 3.02
CA TRP A 76 6.70 -5.89 1.68
C TRP A 76 5.87 -6.63 0.63
N ALA A 77 6.18 -6.45 -0.63
CA ALA A 77 5.48 -6.94 -1.81
C ALA A 77 4.94 -8.38 -1.72
N PRO A 78 3.67 -8.58 -1.35
CA PRO A 78 3.08 -9.91 -1.20
C PRO A 78 2.66 -10.49 -2.55
N ALA A 79 2.32 -11.79 -2.55
CA ALA A 79 1.60 -12.42 -3.64
C ALA A 79 0.32 -13.09 -3.16
N ILE A 80 -0.76 -12.96 -3.93
CA ILE A 80 -2.00 -13.71 -3.74
C ILE A 80 -2.12 -14.79 -4.81
N ARG A 81 -2.49 -16.01 -4.40
CA ARG A 81 -2.78 -17.11 -5.32
C ARG A 81 -3.99 -17.90 -4.84
N TYR A 82 -4.68 -18.52 -5.78
CA TYR A 82 -5.79 -19.42 -5.49
C TYR A 82 -5.47 -20.81 -6.02
N HIS A 83 -5.50 -21.81 -5.16
CA HIS A 83 -5.23 -23.20 -5.52
C HIS A 83 -6.08 -24.16 -4.70
N ASN A 84 -6.77 -25.10 -5.39
CA ASN A 84 -7.61 -26.12 -4.76
C ASN A 84 -8.63 -25.56 -3.73
N GLY A 85 -9.30 -24.44 -4.04
CA GLY A 85 -10.31 -23.86 -3.17
C GLY A 85 -9.77 -22.97 -2.05
N ILE A 86 -8.45 -22.73 -2.00
CA ILE A 86 -7.78 -21.97 -0.94
C ILE A 86 -7.08 -20.75 -1.56
N PHE A 87 -7.29 -19.59 -0.95
CA PHE A 87 -6.49 -18.39 -1.19
C PHE A 87 -5.25 -18.41 -0.30
N TYR A 88 -4.11 -18.15 -0.89
CA TYR A 88 -2.83 -18.01 -0.20
C TYR A 88 -2.31 -16.59 -0.35
N ALA A 89 -1.98 -15.95 0.77
CA ALA A 89 -1.18 -14.74 0.81
C ALA A 89 0.25 -15.11 1.23
N VAL A 90 1.22 -14.88 0.35
CA VAL A 90 2.63 -15.17 0.60
C VAL A 90 3.37 -13.84 0.75
N ILE A 91 3.90 -13.59 1.95
CA ILE A 91 4.27 -12.26 2.41
C ILE A 91 5.72 -12.26 2.86
N PRO A 92 6.59 -11.41 2.29
CA PRO A 92 7.94 -11.26 2.76
C PRO A 92 8.02 -10.27 3.92
N PHE A 93 8.75 -10.68 4.96
CA PHE A 93 9.31 -9.81 5.97
C PHE A 93 10.84 -9.86 5.76
N PRO A 94 11.45 -8.81 5.13
CA PRO A 94 12.83 -8.91 4.62
C PRO A 94 13.91 -9.20 5.65
N ASP A 95 13.62 -8.98 6.93
CA ASP A 95 14.55 -9.28 8.03
C ASP A 95 14.33 -10.68 8.63
N GLU A 96 13.18 -11.32 8.37
CA GLU A 96 12.80 -12.62 8.96
C GLU A 96 12.62 -13.75 7.92
N GLY A 97 12.08 -13.45 6.74
CA GLY A 97 11.81 -14.43 5.70
C GLY A 97 10.44 -14.35 5.05
N ILE A 98 9.99 -15.44 4.46
CA ILE A 98 8.72 -15.56 3.75
C ILE A 98 7.68 -16.23 4.64
N TYR A 99 6.53 -15.59 4.78
CA TYR A 99 5.40 -16.03 5.60
C TYR A 99 4.19 -16.30 4.74
N VAL A 100 3.32 -17.18 5.21
CA VAL A 100 2.08 -17.58 4.51
C VAL A 100 0.90 -17.44 5.46
N SER A 101 -0.18 -16.91 4.93
CA SER A 101 -1.52 -16.98 5.50
C SER A 101 -2.49 -17.49 4.43
N GLU A 102 -3.54 -18.18 4.85
CA GLU A 102 -4.49 -18.83 3.94
C GLU A 102 -5.94 -18.69 4.42
N THR A 103 -6.88 -18.73 3.46
CA THR A 103 -8.32 -18.74 3.75
C THR A 103 -9.10 -19.38 2.60
N THR A 104 -10.29 -19.91 2.88
CA THR A 104 -11.27 -20.30 1.86
C THR A 104 -12.22 -19.16 1.50
N ASP A 105 -12.24 -18.09 2.30
CA ASP A 105 -13.08 -16.90 2.09
C ASP A 105 -12.26 -15.61 2.34
N PRO A 106 -11.88 -14.85 1.31
CA PRO A 106 -11.09 -13.65 1.46
C PRO A 106 -11.83 -12.49 2.17
N PHE A 107 -13.16 -12.56 2.26
CA PHE A 107 -13.98 -11.62 3.06
C PHE A 107 -13.95 -11.97 4.55
N GLY A 108 -13.63 -13.22 4.89
CA GLY A 108 -13.58 -13.75 6.23
C GLY A 108 -12.19 -13.70 6.86
N LYS A 109 -12.01 -14.50 7.90
CA LYS A 109 -10.75 -14.55 8.65
C LYS A 109 -9.66 -15.31 7.88
N TRP A 110 -8.48 -14.72 7.82
CA TRP A 110 -7.26 -15.39 7.37
C TRP A 110 -6.60 -16.17 8.50
N SER A 111 -5.86 -17.23 8.17
CA SER A 111 -5.10 -18.01 9.15
C SER A 111 -3.97 -17.16 9.78
N PRO A 112 -3.52 -17.49 11.00
CA PRO A 112 -2.31 -16.88 11.53
C PRO A 112 -1.12 -17.06 10.58
N LEU A 113 -0.27 -16.02 10.52
CA LEU A 113 0.95 -16.06 9.73
C LEU A 113 1.87 -17.19 10.20
N ARG A 114 2.35 -18.03 9.27
CA ARG A 114 3.37 -19.05 9.51
C ARG A 114 4.58 -18.83 8.62
N CYS A 115 5.77 -19.03 9.18
CA CYS A 115 7.01 -18.94 8.41
C CYS A 115 7.14 -20.15 7.47
N LEU A 116 7.26 -19.90 6.18
CA LEU A 116 7.55 -20.93 5.17
C LEU A 116 9.05 -21.03 4.92
N ILE A 117 9.71 -19.89 4.63
CA ILE A 117 11.15 -19.84 4.29
C ILE A 117 11.80 -18.84 5.23
N PRO A 118 12.50 -19.29 6.28
CA PRO A 118 13.27 -18.40 7.12
C PRO A 118 14.51 -17.87 6.38
N GLY A 119 14.85 -16.61 6.57
CA GLY A 119 16.04 -16.04 5.95
C GLY A 119 15.94 -14.56 5.67
N LYS A 120 17.03 -13.85 5.93
CA LYS A 120 17.12 -12.41 5.68
C LYS A 120 17.27 -12.12 4.19
N GLY A 121 16.67 -11.02 3.73
CA GLY A 121 16.85 -10.49 2.38
C GLY A 121 16.03 -11.17 1.29
N LEU A 122 15.16 -12.12 1.62
CA LEU A 122 14.19 -12.69 0.69
C LEU A 122 13.00 -11.73 0.54
N ILE A 123 12.69 -11.35 -0.70
CA ILE A 123 11.61 -10.42 -1.03
C ILE A 123 10.75 -10.94 -2.18
N ASP A 124 9.57 -10.36 -2.34
CA ASP A 124 8.68 -10.52 -3.50
C ASP A 124 8.32 -11.98 -3.83
N PRO A 125 7.94 -12.82 -2.87
CA PRO A 125 7.68 -14.22 -3.13
C PRO A 125 6.48 -14.40 -4.04
N CYS A 126 6.55 -15.38 -4.96
CA CYS A 126 5.41 -15.76 -5.78
C CYS A 126 5.36 -17.27 -5.94
N PRO A 127 4.34 -17.95 -5.39
CA PRO A 127 4.18 -19.40 -5.55
C PRO A 127 3.56 -19.76 -6.89
N ILE A 128 3.90 -20.94 -7.39
CA ILE A 128 3.31 -21.58 -8.55
C ILE A 128 3.19 -23.09 -8.32
N TRP A 129 2.01 -23.65 -8.64
CA TRP A 129 1.77 -25.10 -8.64
C TRP A 129 1.84 -25.62 -10.08
N THR A 130 2.63 -26.65 -10.28
CA THR A 130 2.80 -27.31 -11.59
C THR A 130 3.31 -28.73 -11.43
N ASN A 131 2.78 -29.68 -12.21
CA ASN A 131 3.20 -31.09 -12.21
C ASN A 131 3.27 -31.72 -10.80
N ASP A 132 2.23 -31.56 -9.99
CA ASP A 132 2.12 -32.04 -8.61
C ASP A 132 3.20 -31.49 -7.64
N LYS A 133 3.87 -30.40 -8.02
CA LYS A 133 4.86 -29.69 -7.22
C LYS A 133 4.47 -28.24 -7.01
N CYS A 134 5.09 -27.63 -6.01
CA CYS A 134 4.98 -26.20 -5.77
C CYS A 134 6.37 -25.56 -5.71
N TYR A 135 6.49 -24.39 -6.29
CA TYR A 135 7.70 -23.59 -6.30
C TYR A 135 7.40 -22.17 -5.85
N VAL A 136 8.38 -21.50 -5.25
CA VAL A 136 8.30 -20.09 -4.87
C VAL A 136 9.46 -19.33 -5.49
N ALA A 137 9.14 -18.41 -6.43
CA ALA A 137 10.12 -17.45 -6.92
C ALA A 137 10.32 -16.35 -5.89
N VAL A 138 11.54 -15.81 -5.80
CA VAL A 138 11.90 -14.71 -4.89
C VAL A 138 12.87 -13.74 -5.56
N GLY A 139 12.80 -12.48 -5.14
CA GLY A 139 13.85 -11.49 -5.33
C GLY A 139 14.77 -11.38 -4.11
N PHE A 140 15.80 -10.52 -4.20
CA PHE A 140 16.81 -10.33 -3.16
C PHE A 140 17.00 -8.86 -2.80
N ALA A 141 16.93 -8.53 -1.51
CA ALA A 141 17.08 -7.17 -1.01
C ALA A 141 18.56 -6.83 -0.76
N LYS A 142 19.18 -6.08 -1.67
CA LYS A 142 20.57 -5.61 -1.51
C LYS A 142 20.81 -4.91 -0.18
N SER A 143 19.84 -4.19 0.33
CA SER A 143 19.93 -3.48 1.62
C SER A 143 20.07 -4.43 2.83
N ARG A 144 19.75 -5.72 2.66
CA ARG A 144 19.80 -6.73 3.72
C ARG A 144 20.94 -7.72 3.57
N ILE A 145 21.27 -8.12 2.32
CA ILE A 145 22.23 -9.20 2.05
C ILE A 145 23.35 -8.82 1.07
N GLY A 146 23.37 -7.58 0.57
CA GLY A 146 24.47 -7.04 -0.22
C GLY A 146 24.36 -7.29 -1.73
N PHE A 147 23.41 -8.08 -2.23
CA PHE A 147 23.16 -8.31 -3.65
C PHE A 147 21.67 -8.23 -4.01
N ASN A 148 21.37 -8.01 -5.29
CA ASN A 148 20.03 -8.01 -5.91
C ASN A 148 20.17 -8.42 -7.38
N SER A 149 19.21 -8.06 -8.21
CA SER A 149 19.22 -8.25 -9.68
C SER A 149 19.21 -9.72 -10.12
N CYS A 150 18.73 -10.62 -9.27
CA CYS A 150 18.59 -12.04 -9.54
C CYS A 150 17.19 -12.53 -9.13
N ILE A 151 16.71 -13.58 -9.80
CA ILE A 151 15.51 -14.32 -9.39
C ILE A 151 15.93 -15.71 -8.91
N GLY A 152 15.56 -16.01 -7.67
CA GLY A 152 15.73 -17.33 -7.06
C GLY A 152 14.45 -18.15 -7.12
N LEU A 153 14.55 -19.47 -7.11
CA LEU A 153 13.43 -20.42 -7.10
C LEU A 153 13.65 -21.49 -6.05
N PHE A 154 12.76 -21.55 -5.06
CA PHE A 154 12.68 -22.66 -4.10
C PHE A 154 11.70 -23.71 -4.59
N GLU A 155 11.93 -25.01 -4.30
CA GLU A 155 10.90 -26.04 -4.32
C GLU A 155 10.35 -26.21 -2.91
N VAL A 156 9.02 -26.15 -2.76
CA VAL A 156 8.30 -26.23 -1.47
C VAL A 156 7.22 -27.29 -1.54
N SER A 157 6.69 -27.71 -0.40
CA SER A 157 5.52 -28.60 -0.35
C SER A 157 4.28 -27.93 -0.95
N THR A 158 3.39 -28.70 -1.52
CA THR A 158 2.19 -28.21 -2.23
C THR A 158 1.20 -27.47 -1.31
N ASP A 159 1.29 -27.67 -0.01
CA ASP A 159 0.53 -26.97 1.02
C ASP A 159 1.28 -25.73 1.58
N LEU A 160 2.41 -25.36 1.00
CA LEU A 160 3.27 -24.24 1.42
C LEU A 160 3.71 -24.33 2.91
N THR A 161 3.94 -25.52 3.45
CA THR A 161 4.35 -25.69 4.85
C THR A 161 5.84 -25.96 5.03
N THR A 162 6.51 -26.48 4.00
CA THR A 162 7.88 -26.98 4.11
C THR A 162 8.70 -26.63 2.87
N VAL A 163 9.94 -26.21 3.07
CA VAL A 163 10.95 -26.09 2.00
C VAL A 163 11.51 -27.47 1.68
N ILE A 164 11.47 -27.87 0.41
CA ILE A 164 11.98 -29.16 -0.08
C ILE A 164 13.44 -29.03 -0.53
N SER A 165 13.77 -27.91 -1.20
CA SER A 165 15.15 -27.64 -1.62
C SER A 165 15.50 -26.18 -1.46
N ASP A 166 16.80 -25.88 -1.23
CA ASP A 166 17.33 -24.54 -1.29
C ASP A 166 17.07 -23.91 -2.66
N TYR A 167 17.09 -22.56 -2.72
CA TYR A 167 16.87 -21.85 -3.96
C TYR A 167 18.01 -22.08 -4.97
N LYS A 168 17.62 -22.02 -6.23
CA LYS A 168 18.53 -21.89 -7.36
C LYS A 168 18.30 -20.53 -8.03
N ILE A 169 19.37 -19.84 -8.41
CA ILE A 169 19.23 -18.67 -9.28
C ILE A 169 18.80 -19.18 -10.66
N ILE A 170 17.62 -18.76 -11.10
CA ILE A 170 17.03 -19.14 -12.39
C ILE A 170 17.18 -18.03 -13.45
N TYR A 171 17.44 -16.80 -13.01
CA TYR A 171 17.71 -15.67 -13.89
C TYR A 171 18.67 -14.68 -13.21
N ASP A 172 19.68 -14.27 -13.95
CA ASP A 172 20.61 -13.20 -13.57
C ASP A 172 20.40 -12.00 -14.49
N GLY A 173 19.96 -10.90 -13.90
CA GLY A 173 19.60 -9.67 -14.61
C GLY A 173 20.67 -8.58 -14.58
N HIS A 174 21.86 -8.82 -14.00
CA HIS A 174 22.86 -7.77 -13.81
C HIS A 174 23.23 -7.02 -15.11
N ASP A 175 23.32 -7.73 -16.22
CA ASP A 175 23.74 -7.15 -17.51
C ASP A 175 22.58 -6.46 -18.26
N ASN A 176 21.39 -7.09 -18.31
CA ASN A 176 20.30 -6.67 -19.19
C ASN A 176 19.10 -6.04 -18.45
N ASN A 177 18.87 -6.47 -17.20
CA ASN A 177 17.72 -6.05 -16.39
C ASN A 177 18.20 -5.74 -14.96
N PRO A 178 19.06 -4.73 -14.76
CA PRO A 178 19.56 -4.37 -13.44
C PRO A 178 18.42 -4.03 -12.50
N THR A 179 18.59 -4.39 -11.23
CA THR A 179 17.57 -4.29 -10.19
C THR A 179 16.30 -5.11 -10.45
N ILE A 180 16.36 -6.17 -11.28
CA ILE A 180 15.20 -7.06 -11.46
C ILE A 180 14.79 -7.65 -10.12
N GLU A 181 13.48 -7.57 -9.82
CA GLU A 181 12.84 -8.01 -8.58
C GLU A 181 11.37 -8.35 -8.87
N GLY A 182 10.51 -8.49 -7.88
CA GLY A 182 9.06 -8.58 -8.04
C GLY A 182 8.54 -9.73 -8.92
N PRO A 183 9.12 -10.95 -8.89
CA PRO A 183 8.69 -12.00 -9.80
C PRO A 183 7.22 -12.38 -9.58
N LYS A 184 6.44 -12.44 -10.67
CA LYS A 184 5.06 -12.94 -10.68
C LYS A 184 4.92 -14.03 -11.74
N PHE A 185 4.67 -15.26 -11.27
CA PHE A 185 4.50 -16.42 -12.13
C PHE A 185 3.14 -16.48 -12.80
N ASN A 186 3.16 -16.85 -14.08
CA ASN A 186 2.01 -17.23 -14.90
C ASN A 186 2.36 -18.43 -15.79
N VAL A 187 1.35 -19.17 -16.25
CA VAL A 187 1.49 -20.24 -17.24
C VAL A 187 0.55 -19.93 -18.40
N ARG A 188 1.06 -20.02 -19.62
CA ARG A 188 0.24 -19.98 -20.84
C ARG A 188 0.82 -20.91 -21.90
N GLY A 189 -0.01 -21.83 -22.39
CA GLY A 189 0.45 -22.91 -23.27
C GLY A 189 1.57 -23.72 -22.65
N ASP A 190 2.68 -23.90 -23.37
CA ASP A 190 3.86 -24.67 -22.91
C ASP A 190 4.85 -23.83 -22.10
N TYR A 191 4.57 -22.55 -21.86
CA TYR A 191 5.54 -21.64 -21.26
C TYR A 191 5.21 -21.27 -19.80
N TYR A 192 6.25 -21.24 -18.99
CA TYR A 192 6.28 -20.50 -17.73
C TYR A 192 6.69 -19.05 -18.04
N TYR A 193 5.94 -18.10 -17.50
CA TYR A 193 6.24 -16.68 -17.55
C TYR A 193 6.52 -16.18 -16.15
N ILE A 194 7.53 -15.34 -16.02
CA ILE A 194 7.79 -14.58 -14.80
C ILE A 194 7.83 -13.11 -15.19
N LEU A 195 6.83 -12.33 -14.76
CA LEU A 195 6.82 -10.88 -14.98
C LEU A 195 7.56 -10.22 -13.83
N CYS A 196 8.48 -9.32 -14.16
CA CYS A 196 9.35 -8.65 -13.21
C CYS A 196 9.53 -7.18 -13.58
N PRO A 197 9.55 -6.24 -12.62
CA PRO A 197 10.09 -4.91 -12.85
C PRO A 197 11.61 -4.94 -12.84
N ALA A 198 12.23 -4.01 -13.57
CA ALA A 198 13.67 -3.74 -13.56
C ALA A 198 13.94 -2.23 -13.75
N GLY A 199 15.15 -1.75 -13.49
CA GLY A 199 15.57 -0.37 -13.76
C GLY A 199 15.10 0.66 -12.72
N SER A 200 14.49 0.28 -11.62
CA SER A 200 13.96 1.10 -10.53
C SER A 200 12.57 1.73 -10.76
N VAL A 201 11.93 2.18 -9.67
CA VAL A 201 10.57 2.76 -9.67
C VAL A 201 10.45 4.10 -10.42
N LYS A 202 11.56 4.81 -10.68
CA LYS A 202 11.51 6.13 -11.35
C LYS A 202 11.59 6.06 -12.88
N GLY A 203 12.36 5.15 -13.41
CA GLY A 203 12.62 5.08 -14.86
C GLY A 203 12.74 3.65 -15.36
N GLY A 204 12.26 2.68 -14.60
CA GLY A 204 12.30 1.27 -14.93
C GLY A 204 11.24 0.85 -15.95
N TRP A 205 11.17 -0.44 -16.13
CA TRP A 205 10.33 -1.11 -17.11
C TRP A 205 9.85 -2.47 -16.59
N GLN A 206 8.85 -3.06 -17.25
CA GLN A 206 8.42 -4.43 -17.01
C GLN A 206 9.09 -5.39 -18.00
N VAL A 207 9.57 -6.50 -17.47
CA VAL A 207 10.18 -7.60 -18.22
C VAL A 207 9.31 -8.84 -18.09
N ALA A 208 9.06 -9.54 -19.18
CA ALA A 208 8.62 -10.92 -19.12
C ALA A 208 9.85 -11.84 -19.35
N LEU A 209 10.03 -12.78 -18.44
CA LEU A 209 10.93 -13.92 -18.59
C LEU A 209 10.10 -15.11 -19.05
N ARG A 210 10.57 -15.88 -20.04
CA ARG A 210 9.85 -17.01 -20.63
C ARG A 210 10.71 -18.25 -20.76
N SER A 211 10.22 -19.41 -20.34
CA SER A 211 10.88 -20.71 -20.54
C SER A 211 9.85 -21.84 -20.60
N LYS A 212 10.19 -22.94 -21.29
CA LYS A 212 9.44 -24.19 -21.24
C LYS A 212 9.84 -25.08 -20.04
N ASN A 213 10.91 -24.72 -19.33
CA ASN A 213 11.37 -25.42 -18.15
C ASN A 213 11.34 -24.43 -16.96
N ILE A 214 10.76 -24.83 -15.82
CA ILE A 214 10.62 -23.97 -14.66
C ILE A 214 11.97 -23.48 -14.09
N TYR A 215 13.04 -24.23 -14.31
CA TYR A 215 14.41 -23.83 -13.95
C TYR A 215 15.16 -23.06 -15.06
N GLY A 216 14.47 -22.78 -16.17
CA GLY A 216 15.08 -22.08 -17.31
C GLY A 216 15.84 -23.02 -18.29
N PRO A 217 16.71 -22.47 -19.16
CA PRO A 217 17.03 -21.04 -19.24
C PRO A 217 15.83 -20.18 -19.65
N TYR A 218 15.76 -18.96 -19.11
CA TYR A 218 14.73 -17.99 -19.44
C TYR A 218 15.21 -17.00 -20.49
N GLU A 219 14.40 -16.83 -21.54
CA GLU A 219 14.52 -15.67 -22.44
C GLU A 219 13.87 -14.45 -21.79
N SER A 220 14.34 -13.24 -22.06
CA SER A 220 13.77 -12.01 -21.51
C SER A 220 13.33 -11.05 -22.61
N LYS A 221 12.21 -10.35 -22.39
CA LYS A 221 11.73 -9.26 -23.23
C LYS A 221 11.12 -8.14 -22.39
N VAL A 222 11.49 -6.89 -22.67
CA VAL A 222 10.80 -5.72 -22.10
C VAL A 222 9.40 -5.65 -22.72
N ILE A 223 8.36 -5.62 -21.90
CA ILE A 223 6.95 -5.70 -22.31
C ILE A 223 6.17 -4.41 -22.10
N LEU A 224 6.64 -3.54 -21.20
CA LEU A 224 6.06 -2.24 -20.91
C LEU A 224 7.14 -1.29 -20.43
N MET A 225 7.19 -0.08 -20.96
CA MET A 225 8.06 0.99 -20.48
C MET A 225 7.41 2.35 -20.76
N GLN A 226 7.89 3.42 -20.16
CA GLN A 226 7.29 4.75 -20.23
C GLN A 226 7.01 5.24 -21.66
N ASN A 227 7.91 5.00 -22.61
CA ASN A 227 7.77 5.36 -24.05
C ASN A 227 7.20 6.77 -24.31
N GLY A 228 7.69 7.77 -23.57
CA GLY A 228 7.28 9.18 -23.73
C GLY A 228 5.94 9.56 -23.11
N THR A 229 5.22 8.65 -22.44
CA THR A 229 4.01 8.95 -21.68
C THR A 229 4.35 9.67 -20.37
N LYS A 230 3.32 10.12 -19.63
CA LYS A 230 3.49 10.71 -18.30
C LYS A 230 3.57 9.64 -17.18
N ILE A 231 3.38 8.37 -17.52
CA ILE A 231 3.40 7.26 -16.56
C ILE A 231 4.80 6.67 -16.57
N ASN A 232 5.63 7.14 -15.65
CA ASN A 232 7.02 6.72 -15.52
C ASN A 232 7.16 5.41 -14.77
N GLY A 233 8.27 4.71 -14.99
CA GLY A 233 8.73 3.57 -14.23
C GLY A 233 7.64 2.55 -13.89
N PRO A 234 6.88 2.02 -14.88
CA PRO A 234 5.86 1.02 -14.59
C PRO A 234 6.51 -0.13 -13.82
N HIS A 235 6.11 -0.30 -12.56
CA HIS A 235 6.80 -1.16 -11.63
C HIS A 235 5.83 -2.16 -11.02
N GLN A 236 6.32 -3.28 -10.62
CA GLN A 236 5.69 -4.43 -9.95
C GLN A 236 4.16 -4.51 -10.07
N GLY A 237 3.66 -5.61 -10.60
CA GLY A 237 2.25 -5.79 -10.85
C GLY A 237 1.89 -7.23 -11.20
N ALA A 238 0.68 -7.43 -11.67
CA ALA A 238 0.12 -8.73 -11.97
C ALA A 238 -0.41 -8.82 -13.40
N LEU A 239 -0.09 -9.91 -14.07
CA LEU A 239 -0.74 -10.35 -15.30
C LEU A 239 -1.95 -11.20 -14.93
N ILE A 240 -3.15 -10.79 -15.35
CA ILE A 240 -4.42 -11.35 -14.92
C ILE A 240 -5.16 -11.90 -16.15
N ASP A 241 -5.52 -13.17 -16.09
CA ASP A 241 -6.47 -13.76 -17.05
C ASP A 241 -7.87 -13.18 -16.78
N LEU A 242 -8.56 -12.77 -17.83
CA LEU A 242 -9.88 -12.16 -17.72
C LEU A 242 -11.02 -13.16 -17.89
N ASP A 243 -10.76 -14.19 -18.69
CA ASP A 243 -11.74 -15.20 -19.08
C ASP A 243 -11.03 -16.46 -19.62
N ASP A 244 -11.83 -17.43 -20.01
CA ASP A 244 -11.33 -18.68 -20.60
C ASP A 244 -11.00 -18.57 -22.10
N ASN A 245 -11.06 -17.35 -22.68
CA ASN A 245 -10.81 -17.07 -24.11
C ASN A 245 -9.44 -16.41 -24.36
N ASP A 246 -8.50 -16.53 -23.42
CA ASP A 246 -7.14 -16.01 -23.53
C ASP A 246 -7.07 -14.46 -23.60
N ASN A 247 -8.03 -13.77 -22.97
CA ASN A 247 -7.98 -12.33 -22.75
C ASN A 247 -7.26 -12.02 -21.45
N TRP A 248 -6.39 -11.00 -21.45
CA TRP A 248 -5.53 -10.65 -20.32
C TRP A 248 -5.48 -9.15 -20.09
N ALA A 249 -5.24 -8.79 -18.85
CA ALA A 249 -4.93 -7.42 -18.42
C ALA A 249 -3.68 -7.42 -17.54
N PHE A 250 -3.05 -6.26 -17.39
CA PHE A 250 -1.89 -6.10 -16.54
C PHE A 250 -2.11 -4.92 -15.59
N ILE A 251 -1.92 -5.15 -14.31
CA ILE A 251 -1.92 -4.10 -13.27
C ILE A 251 -0.46 -3.82 -12.90
N HIS A 252 -0.13 -2.53 -12.70
CA HIS A 252 1.16 -2.11 -12.16
C HIS A 252 1.02 -0.83 -11.34
N PHE A 253 2.06 -0.41 -10.63
CA PHE A 253 2.05 0.89 -9.99
C PHE A 253 2.97 1.90 -10.69
N GLN A 254 2.68 3.19 -10.47
CA GLN A 254 3.54 4.33 -10.73
C GLN A 254 3.90 5.00 -9.39
N ASP A 255 5.18 5.30 -9.14
CA ASP A 255 5.61 6.07 -7.98
C ASP A 255 5.34 7.57 -8.20
N MET A 256 4.35 8.10 -7.48
CA MET A 256 3.91 9.49 -7.52
C MET A 256 4.33 10.28 -6.28
N TRP A 257 5.45 9.90 -5.66
CA TRP A 257 6.08 10.62 -4.56
C TRP A 257 5.15 10.80 -3.34
N ALA A 258 4.69 12.05 -3.06
CA ALA A 258 3.78 12.34 -1.94
C ALA A 258 2.44 11.59 -2.04
N TYR A 259 1.97 11.31 -3.25
CA TYR A 259 0.74 10.55 -3.49
C TYR A 259 0.93 9.04 -3.31
N GLY A 260 2.19 8.57 -3.20
CA GLY A 260 2.52 7.16 -3.09
C GLY A 260 2.54 6.43 -4.43
N ARG A 261 2.36 5.13 -4.38
CA ARG A 261 2.43 4.21 -5.51
C ARG A 261 1.02 3.87 -5.99
N ILE A 262 0.56 4.68 -6.96
CA ILE A 262 -0.80 4.62 -7.51
C ILE A 262 -0.91 3.52 -8.56
N VAL A 263 -2.09 2.92 -8.70
CA VAL A 263 -2.30 1.71 -9.52
C VAL A 263 -2.87 2.03 -10.89
N HIS A 264 -2.27 1.44 -11.91
CA HIS A 264 -2.66 1.53 -13.32
C HIS A 264 -3.12 0.16 -13.85
N LEU A 265 -3.96 0.19 -14.88
CA LEU A 265 -4.46 -0.98 -15.59
C LEU A 265 -4.12 -0.85 -17.08
N GLU A 266 -3.50 -1.88 -17.63
CA GLU A 266 -3.07 -1.90 -19.01
C GLU A 266 -3.74 -3.04 -19.77
N PRO A 267 -4.15 -2.82 -21.05
CA PRO A 267 -4.52 -3.92 -21.95
C PRO A 267 -3.28 -4.77 -22.24
N VAL A 268 -3.50 -6.06 -22.55
CA VAL A 268 -2.43 -6.99 -22.94
C VAL A 268 -2.69 -7.52 -24.35
N THR A 269 -1.65 -7.50 -25.17
CA THR A 269 -1.63 -8.07 -26.51
C THR A 269 -0.57 -9.15 -26.60
N TRP A 270 -0.96 -10.39 -26.89
CA TRP A 270 -0.02 -11.47 -27.12
C TRP A 270 0.54 -11.42 -28.54
N ALA A 271 1.86 -11.31 -28.66
CA ALA A 271 2.56 -11.33 -29.94
C ALA A 271 3.80 -12.23 -29.85
N GLN A 272 3.89 -13.25 -30.71
CA GLN A 272 4.97 -14.25 -30.70
C GLN A 272 5.19 -14.88 -29.31
N ASP A 273 4.10 -15.20 -28.63
CA ASP A 273 4.06 -15.70 -27.24
C ASP A 273 4.70 -14.76 -26.21
N TRP A 274 4.65 -13.43 -26.41
CA TRP A 274 5.03 -12.42 -25.45
C TRP A 274 3.83 -11.55 -25.03
N PRO A 275 3.61 -11.30 -23.72
CA PRO A 275 2.52 -10.45 -23.22
C PRO A 275 2.93 -8.98 -23.28
N LEU A 276 2.71 -8.32 -24.39
CA LEU A 276 2.95 -6.88 -24.53
C LEU A 276 1.86 -6.10 -23.83
N CYS A 277 2.22 -5.21 -22.90
CA CYS A 277 1.28 -4.45 -22.07
C CYS A 277 1.15 -3.01 -22.56
N GLY A 278 -0.06 -2.42 -22.41
CA GLY A 278 -0.33 -1.04 -22.80
C GLY A 278 -0.64 -0.89 -24.30
N GLU A 279 -0.35 0.30 -24.83
CA GLU A 279 -0.47 0.58 -26.27
C GLU A 279 0.71 0.00 -27.04
N VAL A 280 0.44 -0.92 -27.93
CA VAL A 280 1.42 -1.66 -28.74
C VAL A 280 1.35 -1.21 -30.19
N ASN A 281 2.28 -0.38 -30.62
CA ASN A 281 2.37 0.09 -32.01
C ASN A 281 3.25 -0.82 -32.89
N ASP A 282 4.24 -1.48 -32.30
CA ASP A 282 5.12 -2.46 -32.96
C ASP A 282 5.34 -3.64 -32.00
N PRO A 283 5.00 -4.88 -32.41
CA PRO A 283 5.16 -6.05 -31.56
C PRO A 283 6.64 -6.43 -31.27
N LEU A 284 7.60 -5.79 -31.93
CA LEU A 284 9.02 -5.99 -31.65
C LEU A 284 9.53 -5.16 -30.47
N ILE A 285 8.81 -4.09 -30.10
CA ILE A 285 9.18 -3.18 -29.02
C ILE A 285 8.18 -3.29 -27.84
N ALA A 286 8.56 -2.74 -26.69
CA ALA A 286 7.69 -2.68 -25.51
C ALA A 286 6.49 -1.77 -25.76
N GLY A 287 5.34 -2.12 -25.18
CA GLY A 287 4.19 -1.22 -25.16
C GLY A 287 4.41 0.01 -24.26
N ALA A 288 3.49 0.96 -24.36
CA ALA A 288 3.47 2.21 -23.58
C ALA A 288 2.23 2.23 -22.66
N PRO A 289 2.35 2.73 -21.41
CA PRO A 289 1.19 2.85 -20.53
C PRO A 289 0.09 3.71 -21.13
N VAL A 290 -1.18 3.29 -20.96
CA VAL A 290 -2.33 4.02 -21.50
C VAL A 290 -2.90 5.01 -20.48
N ALA A 291 -3.27 6.21 -20.94
CA ALA A 291 -3.98 7.17 -20.08
C ALA A 291 -5.46 6.78 -19.88
N MET A 292 -6.02 6.00 -20.82
CA MET A 292 -7.38 5.47 -20.76
C MET A 292 -7.47 4.19 -21.58
N GLY A 293 -8.39 3.31 -21.20
CA GLY A 293 -8.65 2.06 -21.91
C GLY A 293 -10.11 1.66 -21.81
N HIS A 294 -10.48 0.57 -22.49
CA HIS A 294 -11.78 -0.04 -22.34
C HIS A 294 -11.81 -0.97 -21.12
N TYR A 295 -12.93 -0.99 -20.39
CA TYR A 295 -13.12 -1.93 -19.30
C TYR A 295 -12.84 -3.36 -19.78
N PRO A 296 -12.02 -4.13 -19.04
CA PRO A 296 -11.68 -5.50 -19.42
C PRO A 296 -12.89 -6.43 -19.42
N VAL A 297 -13.86 -6.15 -18.53
CA VAL A 297 -15.13 -6.86 -18.43
C VAL A 297 -16.29 -5.87 -18.45
N ASP A 298 -17.41 -6.25 -19.06
CA ASP A 298 -18.55 -5.33 -19.33
C ASP A 298 -19.49 -5.19 -18.11
N ILE A 299 -18.94 -4.82 -16.95
CA ILE A 299 -19.64 -4.58 -15.69
C ILE A 299 -19.49 -3.11 -15.29
N LYS A 300 -20.63 -2.40 -15.19
CA LYS A 300 -20.68 -0.95 -14.95
C LYS A 300 -20.54 -0.51 -13.51
N THR A 301 -20.88 -1.38 -12.56
CA THR A 301 -20.96 -1.01 -11.14
C THR A 301 -19.87 -1.70 -10.37
N GLY A 302 -19.02 -0.91 -9.74
CA GLY A 302 -18.00 -1.34 -8.79
C GLY A 302 -18.14 -0.57 -7.48
N ASP A 303 -17.57 -1.12 -6.44
CA ASP A 303 -17.41 -0.45 -5.16
C ASP A 303 -16.10 0.37 -5.18
N SER A 304 -16.04 1.44 -4.39
CA SER A 304 -14.85 2.27 -4.25
C SER A 304 -14.21 2.13 -2.87
N VAL A 305 -12.93 2.47 -2.78
CA VAL A 305 -12.24 2.60 -1.50
C VAL A 305 -12.93 3.68 -0.66
N GLN A 306 -13.25 3.34 0.59
CA GLN A 306 -13.83 4.29 1.54
C GLN A 306 -12.81 5.38 1.88
N ILE A 307 -13.24 6.66 1.87
CA ILE A 307 -12.40 7.83 2.17
C ILE A 307 -12.89 8.66 3.35
N SER A 308 -14.14 8.50 3.75
CA SER A 308 -14.76 9.24 4.87
C SER A 308 -15.32 8.27 5.89
N ASP A 309 -15.40 8.70 7.17
CA ASP A 309 -15.92 7.89 8.27
C ASP A 309 -16.73 8.76 9.23
N ASP A 310 -17.99 8.41 9.46
CA ASP A 310 -18.85 9.11 10.42
C ASP A 310 -18.75 8.52 11.85
N PHE A 311 -17.90 7.51 12.03
CA PHE A 311 -17.64 6.82 13.31
C PHE A 311 -18.88 6.27 14.03
N LYS A 312 -19.94 5.92 13.29
CA LYS A 312 -21.15 5.34 13.87
C LYS A 312 -21.08 3.83 14.07
N THR A 313 -20.08 3.17 13.45
CA THR A 313 -19.85 1.74 13.66
C THR A 313 -19.12 1.50 14.98
N PRO A 314 -19.34 0.36 15.67
CA PRO A 314 -18.63 0.02 16.90
C PRO A 314 -17.21 -0.56 16.66
N TYR A 315 -16.64 -0.28 15.51
CA TYR A 315 -15.29 -0.72 15.11
C TYR A 315 -14.70 0.28 14.11
N LEU A 316 -13.38 0.28 13.97
CA LEU A 316 -12.69 1.05 12.93
C LEU A 316 -13.04 0.51 11.54
N SER A 317 -13.40 1.39 10.62
CA SER A 317 -13.55 1.02 9.21
C SER A 317 -12.19 0.62 8.61
N LEU A 318 -12.23 -0.15 7.51
CA LEU A 318 -11.04 -0.71 6.86
C LEU A 318 -10.13 0.35 6.20
N MET A 319 -10.53 1.62 6.19
CA MET A 319 -9.67 2.71 5.71
C MET A 319 -8.55 3.07 6.70
N TRP A 320 -8.68 2.70 7.98
CA TRP A 320 -7.76 3.10 9.03
C TRP A 320 -6.64 2.07 9.27
N GLN A 321 -5.43 2.59 9.36
CA GLN A 321 -4.25 1.86 9.79
C GLN A 321 -3.49 2.66 10.86
N THR A 322 -2.65 1.99 11.62
CA THR A 322 -1.67 2.61 12.52
C THR A 322 -0.25 2.35 12.02
N PRO A 323 0.74 3.23 12.26
CA PRO A 323 2.11 3.06 11.78
C PRO A 323 2.93 2.00 12.53
N ALA A 324 2.29 1.28 13.43
CA ALA A 324 2.81 0.16 14.21
C ALA A 324 1.60 -0.64 14.74
N ASN A 325 1.82 -1.72 15.48
CA ASN A 325 0.72 -2.41 16.17
C ASN A 325 0.01 -1.46 17.12
N LYS A 326 -1.31 -1.43 17.02
CA LYS A 326 -2.16 -0.52 17.79
C LYS A 326 -2.04 -0.80 19.30
N PRO A 327 -1.69 0.20 20.13
CA PRO A 327 -1.65 0.01 21.58
C PRO A 327 -3.02 -0.33 22.16
N GLU A 328 -3.01 -1.17 23.19
CA GLU A 328 -4.24 -1.49 23.94
C GLU A 328 -4.84 -0.22 24.56
N GLY A 329 -6.17 -0.12 24.57
CA GLY A 329 -6.89 1.01 25.15
C GLY A 329 -6.86 2.29 24.31
N MET A 330 -6.23 2.30 23.13
CA MET A 330 -6.19 3.48 22.25
C MET A 330 -7.58 3.98 21.85
N CYS A 331 -8.47 3.07 21.42
CA CYS A 331 -9.77 3.39 20.87
C CYS A 331 -10.92 2.89 21.73
N LYS A 332 -11.99 3.70 21.81
CA LYS A 332 -13.32 3.27 22.27
C LYS A 332 -14.38 3.77 21.30
N PHE A 333 -15.46 3.04 21.20
CA PHE A 333 -16.59 3.36 20.32
C PHE A 333 -17.85 3.66 21.13
N GLY A 334 -18.70 4.54 20.62
CA GLY A 334 -19.95 4.95 21.24
C GLY A 334 -20.62 6.00 20.37
N ASP A 335 -20.82 7.18 20.91
CA ASP A 335 -21.27 8.36 20.15
C ASP A 335 -20.05 9.01 19.47
N GLY A 336 -19.57 8.38 18.38
CA GLY A 336 -18.32 8.69 17.70
C GLY A 336 -17.12 7.80 18.13
N LEU A 337 -15.94 8.11 17.59
CA LEU A 337 -14.68 7.46 17.93
C LEU A 337 -13.99 8.24 19.06
N VAL A 338 -13.73 7.58 20.17
CA VAL A 338 -12.94 8.12 21.26
C VAL A 338 -11.52 7.61 21.16
N LEU A 339 -10.54 8.52 21.04
CA LEU A 339 -9.12 8.25 21.19
C LEU A 339 -8.67 8.69 22.57
N ASN A 340 -8.12 7.77 23.36
CA ASN A 340 -7.60 8.05 24.68
C ASN A 340 -6.18 8.62 24.60
N CYS A 341 -5.88 9.61 25.42
CA CYS A 341 -4.52 10.09 25.65
C CYS A 341 -3.77 9.06 26.50
N ILE A 342 -3.33 7.98 25.86
CA ILE A 342 -2.56 6.93 26.53
C ILE A 342 -1.07 7.28 26.55
N GLU A 343 -0.36 6.76 27.57
CA GLU A 343 1.06 7.01 27.73
C GLU A 343 1.86 6.55 26.51
N THR A 344 2.75 7.41 26.03
CA THR A 344 3.77 7.05 25.04
C THR A 344 5.13 7.55 25.50
N LYS A 345 6.14 6.71 25.34
CA LYS A 345 7.55 7.09 25.54
C LYS A 345 8.17 7.67 24.26
N GLU A 346 7.48 7.50 23.15
CA GLU A 346 7.96 7.95 21.85
C GLU A 346 7.60 9.42 21.62
N ASN A 347 8.59 10.19 21.26
CA ASN A 347 8.50 11.59 20.86
C ASN A 347 9.70 11.86 19.96
N PRO A 348 9.56 12.23 18.73
CA PRO A 348 8.50 13.01 18.06
C PRO A 348 7.32 12.18 17.50
N LEU A 349 6.28 12.86 16.96
CA LEU A 349 5.00 12.26 16.55
C LEU A 349 5.16 11.13 15.53
N HIS A 350 6.11 11.23 14.60
CA HIS A 350 6.34 10.19 13.60
C HIS A 350 6.76 8.82 14.17
N LEU A 351 7.14 8.74 15.45
CA LEU A 351 7.46 7.50 16.15
C LEU A 351 6.33 7.01 17.06
N VAL A 352 5.21 7.73 17.11
CA VAL A 352 4.07 7.43 17.98
C VAL A 352 3.15 6.40 17.33
N PRO A 353 2.92 5.22 17.92
CA PRO A 353 2.08 4.18 17.34
C PRO A 353 0.57 4.50 17.37
N GLN A 354 0.11 5.36 18.27
CA GLN A 354 -1.31 5.73 18.43
C GLN A 354 -1.76 6.85 17.48
N VAL A 355 -1.41 6.75 16.19
CA VAL A 355 -1.90 7.61 15.12
C VAL A 355 -2.75 6.78 14.18
N LEU A 356 -4.02 7.12 14.03
CA LEU A 356 -4.87 6.54 12.98
C LEU A 356 -4.63 7.28 11.67
N THR A 357 -4.16 6.58 10.67
CA THR A 357 -3.80 7.15 9.37
C THR A 357 -4.58 6.50 8.24
N THR A 358 -4.75 7.25 7.16
CA THR A 358 -5.26 6.76 5.89
C THR A 358 -4.47 7.35 4.72
N LYS A 359 -4.73 6.86 3.51
CA LYS A 359 -3.96 7.16 2.29
C LYS A 359 -4.53 8.36 1.55
N VAL A 360 -3.67 9.13 0.89
CA VAL A 360 -4.07 10.23 -0.01
C VAL A 360 -4.99 9.71 -1.12
N PRO A 361 -6.22 10.27 -1.28
CA PRO A 361 -7.25 9.69 -2.16
C PRO A 361 -7.32 10.30 -3.56
N ALA A 362 -6.68 11.45 -3.78
CA ALA A 362 -6.80 12.23 -5.01
C ALA A 362 -5.67 13.24 -5.16
N LEU A 363 -5.57 13.87 -6.33
CA LEU A 363 -4.59 14.93 -6.60
C LEU A 363 -4.90 16.20 -5.80
N SER A 364 -6.19 16.57 -5.68
CA SER A 364 -6.65 17.69 -4.86
C SER A 364 -7.90 17.28 -4.07
N PHE A 365 -7.93 17.65 -2.79
CA PHE A 365 -9.03 17.26 -1.89
C PHE A 365 -9.01 18.10 -0.62
N ASN A 366 -10.14 18.12 0.09
CA ASN A 366 -10.24 18.68 1.44
C ASN A 366 -10.50 17.55 2.43
N ILE A 367 -9.92 17.65 3.60
CA ILE A 367 -10.16 16.72 4.72
C ILE A 367 -10.62 17.54 5.91
N SER A 368 -11.71 17.14 6.54
CA SER A 368 -12.18 17.78 7.77
C SER A 368 -12.56 16.75 8.81
N VAL A 369 -12.42 17.14 10.07
CA VAL A 369 -12.84 16.33 11.22
C VAL A 369 -13.41 17.21 12.32
N ASP A 370 -14.56 16.79 12.87
CA ASP A 370 -15.15 17.38 14.05
C ASP A 370 -14.75 16.60 15.30
N PHE A 371 -14.38 17.28 16.37
CA PHE A 371 -14.07 16.61 17.62
C PHE A 371 -14.27 17.48 18.85
N VAL A 372 -14.42 16.82 19.98
CA VAL A 372 -14.43 17.41 21.32
C VAL A 372 -13.25 16.85 22.09
N SER A 373 -12.46 17.73 22.72
CA SER A 373 -11.30 17.34 23.51
C SER A 373 -11.55 17.49 25.02
N TYR A 374 -11.04 16.54 25.78
CA TYR A 374 -11.05 16.50 27.23
C TYR A 374 -9.64 16.17 27.74
N LEU A 375 -8.70 17.12 27.54
CA LEU A 375 -7.32 16.98 27.97
C LEU A 375 -7.21 17.17 29.48
N LYS A 376 -6.72 16.18 30.20
CA LYS A 376 -6.74 16.12 31.66
C LYS A 376 -5.38 16.37 32.26
N ALA A 377 -4.37 15.67 31.78
CA ALA A 377 -3.03 15.70 32.33
C ALA A 377 -2.11 16.65 31.53
N ASP A 378 -1.09 17.17 32.20
CA ASP A 378 -0.01 17.90 31.53
C ASP A 378 0.69 17.00 30.51
N GLY A 379 0.84 17.48 29.28
CA GLY A 379 1.36 16.72 28.15
C GLY A 379 0.31 15.96 27.33
N ASP A 380 -0.98 15.93 27.73
CA ASP A 380 -2.06 15.41 26.87
C ASP A 380 -2.15 16.20 25.58
N GLU A 381 -2.27 15.50 24.45
CA GLU A 381 -2.28 16.09 23.13
C GLU A 381 -3.19 15.29 22.17
N THR A 382 -3.96 16.00 21.39
CA THR A 382 -4.81 15.40 20.33
C THR A 382 -4.85 16.28 19.11
N GLY A 383 -4.95 15.69 17.92
CA GLY A 383 -4.93 16.51 16.73
C GLY A 383 -5.06 15.75 15.41
N PHE A 384 -4.69 16.48 14.36
CA PHE A 384 -4.80 16.13 12.97
C PHE A 384 -3.44 16.30 12.27
N THR A 385 -3.01 15.30 11.52
CA THR A 385 -1.65 15.23 10.98
C THR A 385 -1.60 14.90 9.49
N MET A 386 -0.55 15.43 8.82
CA MET A 386 -0.02 14.97 7.53
C MET A 386 1.35 14.37 7.76
N MET A 387 1.54 13.09 7.43
CA MET A 387 2.71 12.29 7.78
C MET A 387 3.48 11.82 6.54
N GLY A 388 4.76 12.10 6.52
CA GLY A 388 5.77 11.64 5.58
C GLY A 388 7.16 11.86 6.17
N GLU A 389 8.24 11.80 5.39
CA GLU A 389 9.60 12.13 5.88
C GLU A 389 9.69 13.56 6.44
N SER A 390 8.91 14.49 5.90
CA SER A 390 8.51 15.73 6.55
C SER A 390 7.06 15.61 6.94
N TYR A 391 6.71 16.05 8.12
CA TYR A 391 5.35 15.99 8.62
C TYR A 391 4.96 17.26 9.37
N THR A 392 3.67 17.48 9.48
CA THR A 392 3.09 18.55 10.29
C THR A 392 1.87 18.01 11.03
N TYR A 393 1.55 18.66 12.15
CA TYR A 393 0.32 18.36 12.86
C TYR A 393 -0.24 19.58 13.57
N LEU A 394 -1.55 19.74 13.45
CA LEU A 394 -2.35 20.71 14.17
C LEU A 394 -2.98 20.03 15.36
N CYS A 395 -2.77 20.53 16.57
CA CYS A 395 -3.21 19.86 17.78
C CYS A 395 -3.69 20.82 18.87
N LEU A 396 -4.44 20.25 19.80
CA LEU A 396 -4.65 20.78 21.15
C LEU A 396 -3.67 20.09 22.07
N LYS A 397 -2.95 20.87 22.84
CA LYS A 397 -1.96 20.39 23.81
C LYS A 397 -2.17 21.03 25.17
N LYS A 398 -2.25 20.23 26.21
CA LYS A 398 -2.30 20.71 27.59
C LYS A 398 -0.89 20.90 28.11
N GLU A 399 -0.62 22.11 28.61
CA GLU A 399 0.61 22.45 29.32
C GLU A 399 0.21 23.09 30.67
N GLU A 400 0.56 22.42 31.76
CA GLU A 400 0.09 22.76 33.09
C GLU A 400 -1.44 22.85 33.16
N GLU A 401 -1.99 24.02 33.49
CA GLU A 401 -3.44 24.27 33.58
C GLU A 401 -4.04 24.87 32.29
N THR A 402 -3.22 25.06 31.23
CA THR A 402 -3.63 25.76 30.01
C THR A 402 -3.63 24.83 28.82
N VAL A 403 -4.69 24.90 28.00
CA VAL A 403 -4.75 24.23 26.69
C VAL A 403 -4.31 25.22 25.59
N TYR A 404 -3.46 24.77 24.73
CA TYR A 404 -2.99 25.52 23.55
C TYR A 404 -3.37 24.84 22.27
N LEU A 405 -3.82 25.63 21.30
CA LEU A 405 -3.86 25.26 19.90
C LEU A 405 -2.45 25.44 19.32
N CYS A 406 -1.87 24.38 18.81
CA CYS A 406 -0.49 24.37 18.33
C CYS A 406 -0.43 23.80 16.90
N LEU A 407 0.47 24.34 16.07
CA LEU A 407 0.87 23.75 14.80
C LEU A 407 2.37 23.45 14.85
N PHE A 408 2.71 22.21 14.60
CA PHE A 408 4.09 21.71 14.58
C PHE A 408 4.52 21.31 13.17
N LYS A 409 5.81 21.38 12.90
CA LYS A 409 6.48 20.74 11.77
C LYS A 409 7.68 19.93 12.25
N GLY A 410 8.01 18.85 11.55
CA GLY A 410 9.16 17.99 11.85
C GLY A 410 9.59 17.17 10.65
N THR A 411 10.69 16.46 10.81
CA THR A 411 11.17 15.45 9.83
C THR A 411 11.63 14.20 10.59
N TYR A 412 11.82 13.09 9.86
CA TYR A 412 12.38 11.86 10.46
C TYR A 412 13.80 12.03 11.04
N HIS A 413 14.50 13.11 10.66
CA HIS A 413 15.90 13.34 10.99
C HIS A 413 16.14 14.55 11.89
N THR A 414 15.16 15.43 12.02
CA THR A 414 15.23 16.64 12.84
C THR A 414 14.14 16.60 13.91
N GLY A 415 14.34 17.35 14.98
CA GLY A 415 13.30 17.52 16.00
C GLY A 415 12.07 18.27 15.46
N GLU A 416 11.07 18.39 16.30
CA GLU A 416 9.84 19.13 16.05
C GLU A 416 10.00 20.61 16.40
N GLU A 417 9.40 21.47 15.59
CA GLU A 417 9.36 22.91 15.76
C GLU A 417 7.91 23.38 15.85
N VAL A 418 7.60 24.20 16.86
CA VAL A 418 6.31 24.88 16.97
C VAL A 418 6.31 26.07 16.02
N VAL A 419 5.41 26.07 15.02
CA VAL A 419 5.25 27.20 14.07
C VAL A 419 4.09 28.11 14.42
N TYR A 420 3.16 27.63 15.26
CA TYR A 420 2.04 28.42 15.77
C TYR A 420 1.64 27.91 17.15
N LYS A 421 1.29 28.84 18.07
CA LYS A 421 0.78 28.49 19.40
C LYS A 421 -0.11 29.62 19.90
N GLU A 422 -1.34 29.27 20.31
CA GLU A 422 -2.32 30.18 20.86
C GLU A 422 -3.08 29.52 22.01
N LYS A 423 -3.35 30.25 23.10
CA LYS A 423 -4.16 29.75 24.21
C LYS A 423 -5.61 29.62 23.75
N THR A 424 -6.29 28.54 24.18
CA THR A 424 -7.70 28.33 23.91
C THR A 424 -8.42 27.77 25.16
N ASP A 425 -9.66 28.19 25.32
CA ASP A 425 -10.59 27.63 26.31
C ASP A 425 -11.72 26.83 25.61
N GLU A 426 -11.68 26.73 24.28
CA GLU A 426 -12.64 25.96 23.49
C GLU A 426 -12.35 24.47 23.65
N THR A 427 -13.40 23.66 23.61
CA THR A 427 -13.32 22.19 23.68
C THR A 427 -13.80 21.51 22.39
N TYR A 428 -14.63 22.19 21.57
CA TYR A 428 -15.10 21.71 20.28
C TYR A 428 -14.34 22.38 19.15
N PHE A 429 -13.88 21.57 18.18
CA PHE A 429 -13.14 22.03 17.01
C PHE A 429 -13.58 21.31 15.75
N ASN A 430 -13.58 22.06 14.64
CA ASN A 430 -13.49 21.55 13.31
C ASN A 430 -12.07 21.85 12.77
N PHE A 431 -11.26 20.80 12.59
CA PHE A 431 -9.99 20.91 11.88
C PHE A 431 -10.17 20.51 10.43
N MET A 432 -9.57 21.27 9.52
CA MET A 432 -9.56 20.95 8.09
C MET A 432 -8.16 21.13 7.50
N ILE A 433 -7.83 20.28 6.52
CA ILE A 433 -6.68 20.45 5.66
C ILE A 433 -7.19 20.60 4.22
N LYS A 434 -6.80 21.68 3.56
CA LYS A 434 -7.00 21.86 2.12
C LYS A 434 -5.75 21.38 1.41
N CYS A 435 -5.88 20.44 0.50
CA CYS A 435 -4.82 19.82 -0.29
C CYS A 435 -4.98 20.18 -1.76
N GLU A 436 -3.93 20.73 -2.38
CA GLU A 436 -3.93 21.20 -3.75
C GLU A 436 -2.73 20.66 -4.51
N ASN A 437 -2.96 20.11 -5.70
CA ASN A 437 -1.90 19.72 -6.61
C ASN A 437 -1.37 20.97 -7.34
N GLU A 438 -0.12 21.35 -7.12
CA GLU A 438 0.54 22.45 -7.84
C GLU A 438 1.33 21.96 -9.05
N ALA A 439 1.96 20.79 -8.95
CA ALA A 439 2.70 20.15 -10.02
C ALA A 439 2.56 18.62 -9.92
N ILE A 440 3.03 17.87 -10.91
CA ILE A 440 2.82 16.42 -11.01
C ILE A 440 3.06 15.65 -9.72
N TYR A 441 4.05 16.07 -8.92
CA TYR A 441 4.44 15.38 -7.67
C TYR A 441 4.23 16.23 -6.41
N ASP A 442 3.74 17.48 -6.54
CA ASP A 442 3.66 18.41 -5.44
C ASP A 442 2.25 18.48 -4.86
N LEU A 443 2.11 18.00 -3.65
CA LEU A 443 0.92 18.14 -2.83
C LEU A 443 1.13 19.24 -1.80
N LYS A 444 0.58 20.41 -2.09
CA LYS A 444 0.56 21.58 -1.20
C LYS A 444 -0.62 21.49 -0.26
N TYR A 445 -0.47 21.92 0.99
CA TYR A 445 -1.59 21.92 1.92
C TYR A 445 -1.53 23.03 2.96
N THR A 446 -2.72 23.39 3.46
CA THR A 446 -2.95 24.44 4.45
C THR A 446 -3.96 23.98 5.48
N TYR A 447 -3.68 24.26 6.76
CA TYR A 447 -4.58 23.94 7.87
C TYR A 447 -5.61 25.04 8.10
N TYR A 448 -6.81 24.63 8.52
CA TYR A 448 -7.90 25.49 8.93
C TYR A 448 -8.41 25.06 10.31
N VAL A 449 -8.82 26.03 11.10
CA VAL A 449 -9.46 25.84 12.41
C VAL A 449 -10.80 26.56 12.39
N ASN A 450 -11.90 25.85 12.63
CA ASN A 450 -13.25 26.40 12.64
C ASN A 450 -13.55 27.29 11.41
N GLY A 451 -13.14 26.81 10.22
CA GLY A 451 -13.31 27.48 8.93
C GLY A 451 -12.30 28.59 8.62
N LYS A 452 -11.38 28.91 9.52
CA LYS A 452 -10.38 29.97 9.34
C LYS A 452 -9.01 29.39 9.01
N ALA A 453 -8.42 29.82 7.89
CA ALA A 453 -7.09 29.38 7.46
C ALA A 453 -6.00 29.87 8.42
N LEU A 454 -5.04 28.99 8.75
CA LEU A 454 -3.77 29.41 9.35
C LEU A 454 -2.84 29.95 8.27
N PRO A 455 -1.97 30.94 8.57
CA PRO A 455 -1.14 31.61 7.58
C PRO A 455 0.12 30.82 7.21
N TYR A 456 0.02 29.48 7.18
CA TYR A 456 1.14 28.58 6.92
C TYR A 456 0.75 27.57 5.83
N THR A 457 1.65 27.40 4.88
CA THR A 457 1.52 26.45 3.78
C THR A 457 2.69 25.48 3.79
N PHE A 458 2.40 24.23 3.51
CA PHE A 458 3.38 23.13 3.53
C PHE A 458 3.28 22.31 2.24
N TYR A 459 4.34 21.53 1.98
CA TYR A 459 4.39 20.56 0.89
C TYR A 459 4.60 19.17 1.48
N ALA A 460 3.74 18.25 1.11
CA ALA A 460 3.82 16.87 1.55
C ALA A 460 5.05 16.17 1.00
N LYS A 461 5.60 15.25 1.78
CA LYS A 461 6.70 14.38 1.39
C LYS A 461 6.28 12.93 1.57
N ALA A 462 6.70 12.07 0.65
CA ALA A 462 6.57 10.62 0.82
C ALA A 462 7.19 10.17 2.15
N GLY A 463 6.65 9.11 2.72
CA GLY A 463 7.30 8.36 3.78
C GLY A 463 8.32 7.37 3.21
N ARG A 464 8.80 6.44 4.04
CA ARG A 464 9.71 5.39 3.59
C ARG A 464 8.93 4.30 2.85
N TRP A 465 9.09 4.22 1.53
CA TRP A 465 8.41 3.32 0.60
C TRP A 465 6.90 3.52 0.42
N ILE A 466 6.32 4.51 1.07
CA ILE A 466 4.89 4.86 1.01
C ILE A 466 4.72 6.33 0.65
N GLY A 467 3.51 6.68 0.19
CA GLY A 467 3.10 8.07 0.05
C GLY A 467 2.94 8.78 1.41
N THR A 468 2.53 10.02 1.34
CA THR A 468 2.04 10.75 2.51
C THR A 468 0.76 10.09 3.03
N THR A 469 0.63 9.98 4.34
CA THR A 469 -0.62 9.63 5.01
C THR A 469 -1.14 10.83 5.80
N TYR A 470 -2.43 10.83 6.09
CA TYR A 470 -3.04 11.82 6.96
C TYR A 470 -3.93 11.13 7.99
N GLY A 471 -4.21 11.81 9.11
CA GLY A 471 -5.00 11.13 10.12
C GLY A 471 -5.14 11.87 11.44
N ILE A 472 -5.70 11.20 12.43
CA ILE A 472 -6.05 11.69 13.74
C ILE A 472 -5.33 10.91 14.82
N TYR A 473 -5.10 11.57 15.96
CA TYR A 473 -4.40 10.92 17.06
C TYR A 473 -4.78 11.51 18.43
N ALA A 474 -4.51 10.77 19.48
CA ALA A 474 -4.40 11.28 20.84
C ALA A 474 -3.22 10.58 21.53
N ARG A 475 -2.41 11.35 22.24
CA ARG A 475 -1.29 10.86 23.04
C ARG A 475 -1.21 11.61 24.36
N GLY A 476 -0.53 11.06 25.35
CA GLY A 476 -0.41 11.74 26.62
C GLY A 476 0.44 10.98 27.61
N VAL A 477 0.04 11.08 28.85
CA VAL A 477 0.65 10.42 30.02
C VAL A 477 -0.32 9.40 30.61
N LYS A 478 0.10 8.70 31.66
CA LYS A 478 -0.76 7.77 32.38
C LYS A 478 -2.00 8.48 32.93
N ASP A 479 -3.16 7.86 32.74
CA ASP A 479 -4.48 8.39 33.15
C ASP A 479 -4.83 9.75 32.52
N GLY A 480 -4.38 9.99 31.30
CA GLY A 480 -4.67 11.17 30.51
C GLY A 480 -6.15 11.34 30.16
N GLY A 481 -6.43 12.38 29.38
CA GLY A 481 -7.76 12.67 28.86
C GLY A 481 -8.08 11.86 27.60
N PHE A 482 -8.94 12.41 26.77
CA PHE A 482 -9.34 11.81 25.50
C PHE A 482 -9.84 12.88 24.52
N ALA A 483 -9.96 12.51 23.26
CA ALA A 483 -10.74 13.24 22.26
C ALA A 483 -11.82 12.34 21.66
N ARG A 484 -13.00 12.91 21.41
CA ARG A 484 -14.08 12.25 20.69
C ARG A 484 -14.23 12.86 19.33
N PHE A 485 -14.00 12.05 18.31
CA PHE A 485 -14.05 12.41 16.90
C PHE A 485 -15.39 12.00 16.29
N THR A 486 -15.92 12.90 15.44
CA THR A 486 -17.12 12.66 14.62
C THR A 486 -16.89 13.23 13.23
N ASN A 487 -17.63 12.76 12.22
CA ASN A 487 -17.62 13.33 10.86
C ASN A 487 -16.23 13.55 10.25
N PHE A 488 -15.46 12.48 10.13
CA PHE A 488 -14.25 12.55 9.31
C PHE A 488 -14.65 12.53 7.83
N ASN A 489 -14.54 13.67 7.17
CA ASN A 489 -15.02 13.86 5.81
C ASN A 489 -13.91 14.22 4.85
N VAL A 490 -13.93 13.59 3.66
CA VAL A 490 -13.01 13.86 2.57
C VAL A 490 -13.80 14.23 1.32
N ASP A 491 -13.56 15.42 0.81
CA ASP A 491 -14.16 15.95 -0.41
C ASP A 491 -13.12 16.01 -1.52
N VAL A 492 -13.23 15.16 -2.53
CA VAL A 492 -12.35 15.14 -3.70
C VAL A 492 -12.68 16.32 -4.62
N ILE A 493 -11.70 17.12 -4.94
CA ILE A 493 -11.81 18.24 -5.89
C ILE A 493 -11.44 17.72 -7.28
N LYS A 494 -12.42 17.77 -8.20
CA LYS A 494 -12.28 17.31 -9.59
C LYS A 494 -11.62 18.34 -10.48
#